data_6f37f772aefea3e56726ed34872cf8fc
#
_entry.id   6f37f772aefea3e56726ed34872cf8fc
#
_cell.length_a   1.000
_cell.length_b   1.000
_cell.length_c   1.000
_cell.angle_alpha   90.00
_cell.angle_beta   90.00
_cell.angle_gamma   90.00
#
_symmetry.space_group_name_H-M   'P 1'
#
loop_
_entity.id
_entity.type
_entity.pdbx_description
1 polymer ?
#
loop_
_entity_poly.entity_id
_entity_poly.type
_entity_poly.pdbx_seq_one_letter_code
_entity_poly.pdbx_strand_id
1 'polypeptide(L)'
;MGTHRHGIVTPRVAVSPEAIDRTWYREGRGFVAGPEYAARVSDQTETAVGPVVLFTAFEPSGDALAAPVIERLLKTHPEWTVYAWGGEKMEAAGAKMAGRTADDGAMGLGAISHIRQVRRQIKAIKRWIKTCRLMVHVPVDSPAANFPICKASRKAGARVVHLAAPQMWAWGRWRVKKLKRLTDLVLCLLPFEPRWFGERGIKGIFVGHPAINRELSAEELKSRLHGLPAGAPRMTLLPGSRTQEVQRNIKLLVNVFNELRNRQSTIAGVIVASSPETAAVIHRKLGEFPVGLSMVTGMRDESIAWSDLALAVSGTVTLDVMRQCHPMIGVYKTGVLSWIGAKLLLRTKYKLLPNIIADDEIVPEYVPWCRGAGKIITKAQWLLDDSRRTASHQ
;
A
#
# COMPACT_ATOMS: atom_id res chain seq x y z
N MET A 1 -28.41 -12.43 -38.58
CA MET A 1 -27.14 -11.71 -38.44
C MET A 1 -26.98 -11.41 -36.96
N GLY A 2 -26.22 -12.24 -36.25
CA GLY A 2 -26.11 -12.19 -34.81
C GLY A 2 -24.89 -11.38 -34.37
N THR A 3 -25.11 -10.41 -33.50
CA THR A 3 -24.06 -9.63 -32.85
C THR A 3 -23.59 -10.36 -31.60
N HIS A 4 -22.43 -11.01 -31.67
CA HIS A 4 -21.75 -11.54 -30.50
C HIS A 4 -21.17 -10.37 -29.70
N ARG A 5 -21.77 -10.11 -28.53
CA ARG A 5 -21.14 -9.29 -27.47
C ARG A 5 -20.10 -10.17 -26.76
N HIS A 6 -18.84 -9.91 -26.98
CA HIS A 6 -17.78 -10.47 -26.15
C HIS A 6 -17.75 -9.70 -24.82
N GLY A 7 -18.26 -10.35 -23.78
CA GLY A 7 -18.09 -9.88 -22.40
C GLY A 7 -16.62 -10.02 -22.01
N ILE A 8 -16.04 -8.95 -21.50
CA ILE A 8 -14.71 -8.94 -20.88
C ILE A 8 -14.81 -9.81 -19.62
N VAL A 9 -14.28 -11.03 -19.71
CA VAL A 9 -14.09 -11.89 -18.54
C VAL A 9 -12.86 -11.39 -17.80
N THR A 10 -13.06 -10.51 -16.83
CA THR A 10 -12.04 -10.29 -15.80
C THR A 10 -11.82 -11.61 -15.08
N PRO A 11 -10.59 -12.13 -14.95
CA PRO A 11 -10.34 -13.30 -14.14
C PRO A 11 -10.67 -12.93 -12.68
N ARG A 12 -11.84 -13.35 -12.21
CA ARG A 12 -12.13 -13.42 -10.78
C ARG A 12 -11.16 -14.43 -10.21
N VAL A 13 -10.08 -13.95 -9.61
CA VAL A 13 -9.33 -14.76 -8.66
C VAL A 13 -10.20 -14.85 -7.40
N ALA A 14 -11.25 -15.64 -7.49
CA ALA A 14 -11.97 -16.11 -6.33
C ALA A 14 -11.00 -16.99 -5.56
N VAL A 15 -10.46 -16.47 -4.47
CA VAL A 15 -9.86 -17.32 -3.45
C VAL A 15 -11.04 -18.09 -2.88
N SER A 16 -11.22 -19.35 -3.34
CA SER A 16 -12.26 -20.21 -2.78
C SER A 16 -11.97 -20.38 -1.28
N PRO A 17 -13.00 -20.42 -0.43
CA PRO A 17 -12.85 -20.73 1.00
C PRO A 17 -12.12 -22.05 1.25
N GLU A 18 -12.00 -22.90 0.25
CA GLU A 18 -11.32 -24.20 0.28
C GLU A 18 -9.80 -24.14 0.19
N ALA A 19 -9.23 -23.01 -0.26
CA ALA A 19 -7.78 -22.78 -0.26
C ALA A 19 -7.21 -22.45 1.14
N ILE A 20 -8.05 -22.23 2.13
CA ILE A 20 -7.67 -22.27 3.54
C ILE A 20 -7.59 -23.75 3.88
N ASP A 21 -6.38 -24.29 3.82
CA ASP A 21 -6.07 -25.68 4.13
C ASP A 21 -6.78 -26.11 5.43
N ARG A 22 -7.85 -26.91 5.31
CA ARG A 22 -8.63 -27.45 6.41
C ARG A 22 -7.81 -28.31 7.36
N THR A 23 -6.56 -28.64 7.03
CA THR A 23 -5.62 -29.34 7.92
C THR A 23 -5.35 -28.56 9.20
N TRP A 24 -5.47 -27.21 9.19
CA TRP A 24 -5.37 -26.40 10.40
C TRP A 24 -6.51 -26.64 11.39
N TYR A 25 -7.67 -27.03 10.91
CA TYR A 25 -8.85 -27.31 11.73
C TYR A 25 -9.01 -28.83 12.04
N ARG A 26 -8.41 -29.71 11.22
CA ARG A 26 -8.53 -31.15 11.35
C ARG A 26 -7.46 -31.81 12.20
N GLU A 27 -6.28 -31.27 12.34
CA GLU A 27 -5.36 -31.70 13.36
C GLU A 27 -5.82 -31.08 14.68
N GLY A 28 -6.83 -31.64 15.28
CA GLY A 28 -7.42 -31.34 16.59
C GLY A 28 -6.44 -31.44 17.75
N ARG A 29 -5.26 -30.88 17.59
CA ARG A 29 -4.42 -30.45 18.70
C ARG A 29 -5.00 -29.12 19.19
N GLY A 30 -6.19 -29.23 19.78
CA GLY A 30 -6.68 -28.23 20.69
C GLY A 30 -5.52 -27.86 21.57
N PHE A 31 -5.22 -26.56 21.66
CA PHE A 31 -4.26 -26.03 22.60
C PHE A 31 -4.76 -26.39 24.01
N VAL A 32 -4.34 -27.54 24.53
CA VAL A 32 -4.49 -27.88 25.93
C VAL A 32 -3.48 -27.00 26.66
N ALA A 33 -3.97 -25.89 27.18
CA ALA A 33 -3.20 -25.07 28.10
C ALA A 33 -2.79 -25.95 29.27
N GLY A 34 -1.50 -26.14 29.50
CA GLY A 34 -1.00 -26.85 30.65
C GLY A 34 -1.52 -26.21 31.96
N PRO A 35 -1.68 -27.00 33.05
CA PRO A 35 -2.26 -26.53 34.30
C PRO A 35 -1.56 -25.29 34.90
N GLU A 36 -0.28 -25.08 34.62
CA GLU A 36 0.47 -23.87 35.03
C GLU A 36 0.00 -22.59 34.31
N TYR A 37 -0.62 -22.70 33.15
CA TYR A 37 -1.13 -21.54 32.39
C TYR A 37 -2.51 -21.11 32.91
N ALA A 38 -3.30 -22.03 33.45
CA ALA A 38 -4.62 -21.75 34.04
C ALA A 38 -4.50 -21.06 35.41
N ALA A 39 -3.45 -21.30 36.19
CA ALA A 39 -3.29 -20.78 37.54
C ALA A 39 -2.83 -19.29 37.61
N ARG A 40 -2.34 -18.69 36.49
CA ARG A 40 -1.90 -17.27 36.45
C ARG A 40 -3.01 -16.27 36.11
N VAL A 41 -4.25 -16.69 35.95
CA VAL A 41 -5.35 -15.88 35.37
C VAL A 41 -6.42 -15.49 36.40
N SER A 42 -6.26 -15.79 37.68
CA SER A 42 -7.34 -15.63 38.67
C SER A 42 -7.47 -14.24 39.32
N ASP A 43 -6.67 -13.24 38.95
CA ASP A 43 -6.88 -11.90 39.50
C ASP A 43 -6.68 -10.78 38.46
N GLN A 44 -7.69 -9.96 38.31
CA GLN A 44 -7.77 -8.70 37.58
C GLN A 44 -7.86 -8.81 36.05
N THR A 45 -9.08 -8.88 35.53
CA THR A 45 -9.60 -8.02 34.44
C THR A 45 -10.97 -8.52 34.00
N GLU A 46 -11.87 -7.62 33.63
CA GLU A 46 -13.15 -7.90 32.99
C GLU A 46 -12.96 -9.01 31.93
N THR A 47 -13.69 -10.08 32.10
CA THR A 47 -13.63 -11.30 31.32
C THR A 47 -13.87 -11.05 29.83
N ALA A 48 -12.80 -10.91 29.06
CA ALA A 48 -12.89 -11.10 27.62
C ALA A 48 -13.30 -12.58 27.38
N VAL A 49 -14.55 -12.80 27.04
CA VAL A 49 -15.15 -14.14 26.89
C VAL A 49 -14.60 -14.89 25.66
N GLY A 50 -13.73 -14.27 24.85
CA GLY A 50 -13.20 -14.84 23.62
C GLY A 50 -11.72 -14.58 23.37
N PRO A 51 -11.22 -15.01 22.21
CA PRO A 51 -9.84 -14.81 21.79
C PRO A 51 -9.45 -13.33 21.69
N VAL A 52 -8.28 -12.98 22.23
CA VAL A 52 -7.73 -11.62 22.17
C VAL A 52 -6.73 -11.50 21.02
N VAL A 53 -6.98 -10.54 20.12
CA VAL A 53 -6.12 -10.22 18.98
C VAL A 53 -5.58 -8.80 19.12
N LEU A 54 -4.29 -8.61 18.87
CA LEU A 54 -3.63 -7.31 18.87
C LEU A 54 -3.18 -6.95 17.45
N PHE A 55 -3.61 -5.79 16.95
CA PHE A 55 -3.03 -5.18 15.75
C PHE A 55 -2.05 -4.07 16.14
N THR A 56 -0.92 -3.97 15.41
CA THR A 56 0.04 -2.88 15.59
C THR A 56 0.47 -2.30 14.25
N ALA A 57 0.17 -1.01 14.03
CA ALA A 57 0.62 -0.23 12.88
C ALA A 57 1.30 1.07 13.35
N PHE A 58 2.33 1.51 12.65
CA PHE A 58 3.10 2.72 12.97
C PHE A 58 3.03 3.79 11.88
N GLU A 59 2.25 3.52 10.84
CA GLU A 59 2.05 4.42 9.70
C GLU A 59 0.57 4.42 9.30
N PRO A 60 0.04 5.55 8.75
CA PRO A 60 -1.34 5.63 8.28
C PRO A 60 -1.69 4.60 7.20
N SER A 61 -0.70 4.18 6.40
CA SER A 61 -0.86 3.10 5.42
C SER A 61 -1.15 1.74 6.07
N GLY A 62 -0.44 1.43 7.16
CA GLY A 62 -0.66 0.20 7.94
C GLY A 62 -2.02 0.21 8.65
N ASP A 63 -2.44 1.36 9.19
CA ASP A 63 -3.76 1.56 9.78
C ASP A 63 -4.86 1.28 8.74
N ALA A 64 -4.72 1.83 7.53
CA ALA A 64 -5.64 1.61 6.43
C ALA A 64 -5.68 0.15 5.92
N LEU A 65 -4.54 -0.56 5.98
CA LEU A 65 -4.48 -1.98 5.60
C LEU A 65 -5.13 -2.90 6.63
N ALA A 66 -5.03 -2.56 7.90
CA ALA A 66 -5.58 -3.37 8.99
C ALA A 66 -7.10 -3.20 9.14
N ALA A 67 -7.64 -2.01 8.92
CA ALA A 67 -9.04 -1.69 9.14
C ALA A 67 -10.01 -2.69 8.49
N PRO A 68 -9.96 -3.00 7.18
CA PRO A 68 -10.88 -3.95 6.56
C PRO A 68 -10.71 -5.39 7.11
N VAL A 69 -9.50 -5.75 7.58
CA VAL A 69 -9.26 -7.06 8.21
C VAL A 69 -9.93 -7.12 9.58
N ILE A 70 -9.83 -6.06 10.36
CA ILE A 70 -10.47 -5.93 11.68
C ILE A 70 -11.99 -6.00 11.54
N GLU A 71 -12.55 -5.18 10.64
CA GLU A 71 -14.00 -5.15 10.38
C GLU A 71 -14.53 -6.54 10.00
N ARG A 72 -13.84 -7.20 9.05
CA ARG A 72 -14.23 -8.54 8.63
C ARG A 72 -14.09 -9.57 9.75
N LEU A 73 -13.03 -9.48 10.55
CA LEU A 73 -12.79 -10.38 11.67
C LEU A 73 -13.91 -10.26 12.72
N LEU A 74 -14.25 -9.04 13.13
CA LEU A 74 -15.32 -8.78 14.12
C LEU A 74 -16.70 -9.15 13.58
N LYS A 75 -16.94 -8.99 12.28
CA LYS A 75 -18.20 -9.41 11.64
C LYS A 75 -18.35 -10.93 11.59
N THR A 76 -17.27 -11.68 11.41
CA THR A 76 -17.30 -13.15 11.35
C THR A 76 -17.14 -13.82 12.70
N HIS A 77 -16.52 -13.13 13.65
CA HIS A 77 -16.20 -13.60 14.99
C HIS A 77 -16.50 -12.51 16.02
N PRO A 78 -17.79 -12.20 16.29
CA PRO A 78 -18.18 -11.15 17.21
C PRO A 78 -17.76 -11.44 18.66
N GLU A 79 -17.49 -12.70 18.99
CA GLU A 79 -16.98 -13.12 20.29
C GLU A 79 -15.50 -12.78 20.52
N TRP A 80 -14.75 -12.37 19.49
CA TRP A 80 -13.36 -12.01 19.61
C TRP A 80 -13.19 -10.56 20.09
N THR A 81 -12.17 -10.31 20.89
CA THR A 81 -11.78 -8.96 21.27
C THR A 81 -10.56 -8.53 20.48
N VAL A 82 -10.71 -7.47 19.69
CA VAL A 82 -9.62 -6.90 18.89
C VAL A 82 -9.13 -5.62 19.56
N TYR A 83 -7.87 -5.59 19.96
CA TYR A 83 -7.16 -4.39 20.41
C TYR A 83 -6.25 -3.85 19.31
N ALA A 84 -6.06 -2.53 19.28
CA ALA A 84 -5.16 -1.90 18.32
C ALA A 84 -4.23 -0.85 18.96
N TRP A 85 -3.01 -0.85 18.47
CA TRP A 85 -2.09 0.28 18.51
C TRP A 85 -1.94 0.75 17.05
N GLY A 86 -2.66 1.79 16.68
CA GLY A 86 -2.83 2.22 15.28
C GLY A 86 -3.39 3.63 15.19
N GLY A 87 -4.29 3.84 14.25
CA GLY A 87 -4.93 5.12 13.96
C GLY A 87 -6.46 5.04 13.97
N GLU A 88 -7.08 6.08 13.41
CA GLU A 88 -8.54 6.25 13.39
C GLU A 88 -9.28 5.19 12.57
N LYS A 89 -8.64 4.66 11.51
CA LYS A 89 -9.28 3.67 10.64
C LYS A 89 -9.46 2.33 11.34
N MET A 90 -8.49 1.89 12.14
CA MET A 90 -8.65 0.69 12.97
C MET A 90 -9.72 0.89 14.05
N GLU A 91 -9.80 2.09 14.65
CA GLU A 91 -10.83 2.43 15.62
C GLU A 91 -12.22 2.39 14.97
N ALA A 92 -12.39 3.06 13.83
CA ALA A 92 -13.65 3.05 13.06
C ALA A 92 -14.07 1.64 12.60
N ALA A 93 -13.10 0.74 12.40
CA ALA A 93 -13.33 -0.68 12.08
C ALA A 93 -13.76 -1.53 13.30
N GLY A 94 -13.87 -0.93 14.50
CA GLY A 94 -14.36 -1.57 15.71
C GLY A 94 -13.25 -2.09 16.65
N ALA A 95 -12.00 -1.78 16.42
CA ALA A 95 -10.93 -2.16 17.36
C ALA A 95 -10.98 -1.33 18.64
N LYS A 96 -10.77 -1.97 19.80
CA LYS A 96 -10.54 -1.29 21.06
C LYS A 96 -9.15 -0.68 21.07
N MET A 97 -9.06 0.66 21.08
CA MET A 97 -7.76 1.33 21.03
C MET A 97 -7.02 1.20 22.36
N ALA A 98 -5.88 0.50 22.34
CA ALA A 98 -4.93 0.42 23.45
C ALA A 98 -3.91 1.57 23.40
N GLY A 99 -3.76 2.23 22.25
CA GLY A 99 -2.94 3.43 22.06
C GLY A 99 -2.86 3.90 20.62
N ARG A 100 -2.39 5.13 20.42
CA ARG A 100 -2.21 5.75 19.11
C ARG A 100 -0.75 5.70 18.67
N THR A 101 -0.52 5.21 17.46
CA THR A 101 0.83 5.04 16.88
C THR A 101 0.93 5.47 15.41
N ALA A 102 -0.20 5.61 14.72
CA ALA A 102 -0.27 5.90 13.28
C ALA A 102 -0.91 7.27 12.99
N ASP A 103 -0.79 8.24 13.90
CA ASP A 103 -1.34 9.59 13.70
C ASP A 103 -0.43 10.43 12.79
N ASP A 104 -1.04 11.24 11.91
CA ASP A 104 -0.36 12.15 10.98
C ASP A 104 0.45 13.26 11.68
N GLY A 105 0.17 13.55 12.96
CA GLY A 105 0.82 14.58 13.75
C GLY A 105 2.33 14.39 13.99
N ALA A 106 2.88 13.21 13.70
CA ALA A 106 4.31 12.94 13.86
C ALA A 106 5.19 13.43 12.69
N MET A 107 4.61 13.89 11.59
CA MET A 107 5.36 14.27 10.38
C MET A 107 6.16 15.59 10.52
N GLY A 108 5.95 16.38 11.56
CA GLY A 108 6.67 17.63 11.83
C GLY A 108 7.87 17.51 12.76
N LEU A 109 8.07 16.36 13.40
CA LEU A 109 9.14 16.16 14.37
C LEU A 109 10.45 15.77 13.66
N GLY A 110 11.58 16.33 14.11
CA GLY A 110 12.90 15.94 13.61
C GLY A 110 13.17 14.43 13.79
N ALA A 111 14.00 13.83 12.92
CA ALA A 111 14.23 12.38 12.88
C ALA A 111 14.55 11.74 14.26
N ILE A 112 15.28 12.45 15.12
CA ILE A 112 15.67 11.97 16.46
C ILE A 112 14.46 11.91 17.40
N SER A 113 13.58 12.91 17.38
CA SER A 113 12.36 12.93 18.21
C SER A 113 11.39 11.83 17.80
N HIS A 114 11.24 11.58 16.49
CA HIS A 114 10.44 10.48 15.97
C HIS A 114 10.97 9.10 16.45
N ILE A 115 12.27 8.86 16.38
CA ILE A 115 12.87 7.61 16.89
C ILE A 115 12.61 7.44 18.39
N ARG A 116 12.71 8.50 19.18
CA ARG A 116 12.42 8.45 20.63
C ARG A 116 10.95 8.14 20.90
N GLN A 117 10.04 8.73 20.15
CA GLN A 117 8.61 8.48 20.22
C GLN A 117 8.29 7.00 19.93
N VAL A 118 8.74 6.47 18.78
CA VAL A 118 8.54 5.06 18.40
C VAL A 118 9.11 4.12 19.49
N ARG A 119 10.28 4.41 20.05
CA ARG A 119 10.84 3.60 21.15
C ARG A 119 9.98 3.63 22.41
N ARG A 120 9.38 4.77 22.76
CA ARG A 120 8.44 4.89 23.90
C ARG A 120 7.19 4.06 23.64
N GLN A 121 6.60 4.16 22.44
CA GLN A 121 5.44 3.38 22.02
C GLN A 121 5.72 1.87 22.08
N ILE A 122 6.84 1.39 21.53
CA ILE A 122 7.26 -0.01 21.62
C ILE A 122 7.35 -0.47 23.09
N LYS A 123 7.91 0.37 23.98
CA LYS A 123 8.01 0.05 25.42
C LYS A 123 6.62 -0.04 26.07
N ALA A 124 5.69 0.84 25.71
CA ALA A 124 4.31 0.84 26.18
C ALA A 124 3.57 -0.43 25.71
N ILE A 125 3.63 -0.76 24.42
CA ILE A 125 3.03 -1.98 23.87
C ILE A 125 3.57 -3.24 24.56
N LYS A 126 4.88 -3.34 24.76
CA LYS A 126 5.47 -4.48 25.47
C LYS A 126 5.01 -4.61 26.93
N ARG A 127 4.71 -3.49 27.61
CA ARG A 127 4.14 -3.52 28.95
C ARG A 127 2.69 -4.01 28.89
N TRP A 128 1.91 -3.46 27.95
CA TRP A 128 0.52 -3.84 27.75
C TRP A 128 0.36 -5.34 27.43
N ILE A 129 1.20 -5.93 26.57
CA ILE A 129 1.19 -7.37 26.26
C ILE A 129 1.32 -8.24 27.52
N LYS A 130 1.95 -7.75 28.56
CA LYS A 130 2.11 -8.51 29.82
C LYS A 130 0.84 -8.49 30.67
N THR A 131 -0.10 -7.58 30.43
CA THR A 131 -1.34 -7.42 31.21
C THR A 131 -2.52 -8.16 30.63
N CYS A 132 -2.40 -8.72 29.40
CA CYS A 132 -3.49 -9.41 28.73
C CYS A 132 -3.07 -10.81 28.24
N ARG A 133 -4.06 -11.70 28.12
CA ARG A 133 -3.90 -13.03 27.52
C ARG A 133 -3.98 -12.92 26.01
N LEU A 134 -2.89 -12.46 25.39
CA LEU A 134 -2.82 -12.29 23.94
C LEU A 134 -2.73 -13.64 23.23
N MET A 135 -3.68 -13.93 22.32
CA MET A 135 -3.67 -15.13 21.50
C MET A 135 -2.98 -14.91 20.15
N VAL A 136 -3.29 -13.81 19.47
CA VAL A 136 -2.72 -13.49 18.16
C VAL A 136 -2.24 -12.04 18.15
N HIS A 137 -1.02 -11.82 17.65
CA HIS A 137 -0.51 -10.49 17.31
C HIS A 137 -0.41 -10.37 15.79
N VAL A 138 -1.05 -9.33 15.25
CA VAL A 138 -1.02 -8.98 13.82
C VAL A 138 -0.21 -7.69 13.65
N PRO A 139 1.13 -7.78 13.51
CA PRO A 139 1.95 -6.64 13.12
C PRO A 139 1.67 -6.28 11.66
N VAL A 140 1.53 -4.97 11.38
CA VAL A 140 1.28 -4.47 10.04
C VAL A 140 2.50 -3.72 9.55
N ASP A 141 3.14 -4.19 8.48
CA ASP A 141 4.34 -3.59 7.89
C ASP A 141 5.40 -3.16 8.93
N SER A 142 6.13 -2.08 8.69
CA SER A 142 7.07 -1.38 9.62
C SER A 142 7.93 -2.31 10.50
N PRO A 143 8.81 -3.16 9.91
CA PRO A 143 9.52 -4.23 10.63
C PRO A 143 10.45 -3.69 11.73
N ALA A 144 10.97 -2.48 11.60
CA ALA A 144 11.85 -1.87 12.61
C ALA A 144 11.13 -1.66 13.95
N ALA A 145 9.86 -1.24 13.89
CA ALA A 145 9.03 -1.05 15.06
C ALA A 145 8.38 -2.37 15.52
N ASN A 146 7.89 -3.18 14.59
CA ASN A 146 7.12 -4.38 14.88
C ASN A 146 7.96 -5.57 15.38
N PHE A 147 9.16 -5.83 14.88
CA PHE A 147 9.97 -6.97 15.33
C PHE A 147 10.24 -7.05 16.82
N PRO A 148 10.55 -5.93 17.55
CA PRO A 148 10.66 -5.97 19.00
C PRO A 148 9.36 -6.34 19.71
N ILE A 149 8.21 -6.00 19.15
CA ILE A 149 6.88 -6.33 19.67
C ILE A 149 6.56 -7.79 19.39
N CYS A 150 6.78 -8.29 18.15
CA CYS A 150 6.65 -9.70 17.81
C CYS A 150 7.42 -10.61 18.76
N LYS A 151 8.67 -10.21 19.13
CA LYS A 151 9.47 -10.95 20.12
C LYS A 151 8.80 -10.99 21.49
N ALA A 152 8.15 -9.91 21.92
CA ALA A 152 7.43 -9.85 23.20
C ALA A 152 6.15 -10.69 23.15
N SER A 153 5.36 -10.59 22.08
CA SER A 153 4.14 -11.36 21.87
C SER A 153 4.42 -12.88 21.88
N ARG A 154 5.45 -13.33 21.15
CA ARG A 154 5.86 -14.75 21.17
C ARG A 154 6.31 -15.23 22.56
N LYS A 155 7.01 -14.39 23.32
CA LYS A 155 7.37 -14.71 24.72
C LYS A 155 6.15 -14.81 25.63
N ALA A 156 5.07 -14.09 25.32
CA ALA A 156 3.79 -14.19 26.00
C ALA A 156 2.91 -15.34 25.50
N GLY A 157 3.40 -16.18 24.57
CA GLY A 157 2.67 -17.33 24.03
C GLY A 157 1.80 -17.03 22.81
N ALA A 158 1.75 -15.78 22.33
CA ALA A 158 0.93 -15.42 21.20
C ALA A 158 1.51 -15.92 19.87
N ARG A 159 0.61 -16.29 18.92
CA ARG A 159 0.95 -16.48 17.52
C ARG A 159 1.14 -15.11 16.85
N VAL A 160 2.04 -15.04 15.86
CA VAL A 160 2.34 -13.81 15.11
C VAL A 160 1.96 -14.01 13.65
N VAL A 161 0.96 -13.26 13.19
CA VAL A 161 0.49 -13.24 11.80
C VAL A 161 0.82 -11.88 11.20
N HIS A 162 1.88 -11.80 10.38
CA HIS A 162 2.37 -10.53 9.84
C HIS A 162 1.54 -10.12 8.61
N LEU A 163 0.80 -9.02 8.71
CA LEU A 163 0.06 -8.43 7.58
C LEU A 163 0.97 -7.47 6.82
N ALA A 164 0.99 -7.57 5.49
CA ALA A 164 1.85 -6.79 4.61
C ALA A 164 3.32 -6.95 5.01
N ALA A 165 3.90 -8.08 4.70
CA ALA A 165 5.30 -8.34 5.01
C ALA A 165 6.23 -7.29 4.41
N PRO A 166 7.32 -6.96 5.11
CA PRO A 166 8.31 -6.04 4.57
C PRO A 166 8.84 -6.55 3.23
N GLN A 167 8.99 -5.65 2.26
CA GLN A 167 9.47 -5.95 0.91
C GLN A 167 10.96 -6.42 0.90
N MET A 168 11.23 -7.53 1.59
CA MET A 168 12.57 -8.10 1.72
C MET A 168 13.10 -8.66 0.41
N TRP A 169 12.25 -8.94 -0.54
CA TRP A 169 12.59 -9.32 -1.90
C TRP A 169 13.23 -8.14 -2.66
N ALA A 170 12.82 -6.90 -2.39
CA ALA A 170 13.41 -5.70 -2.98
C ALA A 170 14.72 -5.28 -2.29
N TRP A 171 14.75 -5.31 -0.96
CA TRP A 171 15.91 -4.89 -0.17
C TRP A 171 15.90 -5.51 1.23
N GLY A 172 17.08 -5.65 1.85
CA GLY A 172 17.18 -6.07 3.24
C GLY A 172 16.96 -7.56 3.48
N ARG A 173 17.41 -8.43 2.57
CA ARG A 173 17.32 -9.91 2.67
C ARG A 173 17.88 -10.47 3.98
N TRP A 174 18.82 -9.78 4.63
CA TRP A 174 19.36 -10.19 5.94
C TRP A 174 18.29 -10.25 7.05
N ARG A 175 17.18 -9.53 6.89
CA ARG A 175 16.06 -9.53 7.84
C ARG A 175 15.19 -10.79 7.76
N VAL A 176 15.30 -11.58 6.70
CA VAL A 176 14.52 -12.81 6.47
C VAL A 176 14.67 -13.80 7.63
N LYS A 177 15.90 -14.04 8.10
CA LYS A 177 16.15 -14.92 9.25
C LYS A 177 15.41 -14.45 10.51
N LYS A 178 15.30 -13.13 10.70
CA LYS A 178 14.60 -12.55 11.84
C LYS A 178 13.08 -12.66 11.67
N LEU A 179 12.55 -12.40 10.48
CA LEU A 179 11.13 -12.61 10.17
C LEU A 179 10.74 -14.06 10.41
N LYS A 180 11.48 -15.02 9.84
CA LYS A 180 11.25 -16.47 10.03
C LYS A 180 11.12 -16.87 11.49
N ARG A 181 11.99 -16.33 12.36
CA ARG A 181 11.99 -16.66 13.80
C ARG A 181 10.82 -16.02 14.56
N LEU A 182 10.32 -14.88 14.10
CA LEU A 182 9.36 -14.06 14.84
C LEU A 182 7.91 -14.19 14.33
N THR A 183 7.68 -14.84 13.19
CA THR A 183 6.39 -14.87 12.51
C THR A 183 5.98 -16.31 12.23
N ASP A 184 4.73 -16.65 12.48
CA ASP A 184 4.15 -17.96 12.21
C ASP A 184 3.53 -17.99 10.81
N LEU A 185 2.96 -16.87 10.36
CA LEU A 185 2.32 -16.70 9.06
C LEU A 185 2.51 -15.29 8.54
N VAL A 186 2.68 -15.15 7.22
CA VAL A 186 2.72 -13.87 6.51
C VAL A 186 1.51 -13.78 5.59
N LEU A 187 0.72 -12.72 5.74
CA LEU A 187 -0.34 -12.34 4.82
C LEU A 187 0.26 -11.43 3.75
N CYS A 188 0.44 -11.99 2.56
CA CYS A 188 1.13 -11.39 1.44
C CYS A 188 0.16 -10.55 0.60
N LEU A 189 0.57 -9.33 0.25
CA LEU A 189 -0.24 -8.44 -0.59
C LEU A 189 0.02 -8.63 -2.08
N LEU A 190 1.15 -9.23 -2.46
CA LEU A 190 1.54 -9.43 -3.87
C LEU A 190 1.57 -10.93 -4.21
N PRO A 191 1.15 -11.31 -5.43
CA PRO A 191 0.91 -12.71 -5.78
C PRO A 191 2.17 -13.58 -5.79
N PHE A 192 3.35 -13.01 -6.02
CA PHE A 192 4.62 -13.74 -6.03
C PHE A 192 5.24 -13.93 -4.63
N GLU A 193 4.80 -13.15 -3.63
CA GLU A 193 5.40 -13.15 -2.27
C GLU A 193 5.28 -14.50 -1.56
N PRO A 194 4.15 -15.24 -1.63
CA PRO A 194 4.04 -16.55 -0.97
C PRO A 194 5.13 -17.52 -1.43
N ARG A 195 5.40 -17.60 -2.75
CA ARG A 195 6.46 -18.42 -3.31
C ARG A 195 7.83 -17.93 -2.81
N TRP A 196 8.07 -16.63 -2.88
CA TRP A 196 9.35 -16.04 -2.45
C TRP A 196 9.65 -16.31 -0.97
N PHE A 197 8.64 -16.21 -0.09
CA PHE A 197 8.77 -16.53 1.34
C PHE A 197 8.88 -18.03 1.58
N GLY A 198 8.10 -18.85 0.86
CA GLY A 198 8.12 -20.30 0.94
C GLY A 198 9.49 -20.92 0.64
N GLU A 199 10.17 -20.46 -0.41
CA GLU A 199 11.55 -20.85 -0.75
C GLU A 199 12.56 -20.54 0.38
N ARG A 200 12.18 -19.69 1.36
CA ARG A 200 12.99 -19.33 2.53
C ARG A 200 12.47 -19.92 3.83
N GLY A 201 11.52 -20.85 3.71
CA GLY A 201 10.90 -21.54 4.83
C GLY A 201 10.05 -20.65 5.73
N ILE A 202 9.38 -19.66 5.15
CA ILE A 202 8.40 -18.80 5.81
C ILE A 202 7.05 -19.07 5.18
N LYS A 203 6.04 -19.43 5.98
CA LYS A 203 4.68 -19.66 5.49
C LYS A 203 4.06 -18.33 5.08
N GLY A 204 3.66 -18.20 3.83
CA GLY A 204 2.99 -17.03 3.28
C GLY A 204 1.69 -17.43 2.57
N ILE A 205 0.66 -16.58 2.69
CA ILE A 205 -0.60 -16.72 1.97
C ILE A 205 -0.89 -15.41 1.26
N PHE A 206 -1.25 -15.47 -0.02
CA PHE A 206 -1.70 -14.30 -0.77
C PHE A 206 -3.13 -13.93 -0.36
N VAL A 207 -3.31 -12.68 0.09
CA VAL A 207 -4.61 -12.14 0.53
C VAL A 207 -5.12 -11.00 -0.37
N GLY A 208 -4.35 -10.65 -1.39
CA GLY A 208 -4.63 -9.52 -2.27
C GLY A 208 -4.18 -8.18 -1.69
N HIS A 209 -4.20 -7.17 -2.56
CA HIS A 209 -3.86 -5.79 -2.19
C HIS A 209 -5.12 -4.92 -2.26
N PRO A 210 -5.44 -4.10 -1.24
CA PRO A 210 -6.66 -3.28 -1.23
C PRO A 210 -6.81 -2.37 -2.46
N ALA A 211 -5.70 -1.86 -2.99
CA ALA A 211 -5.71 -1.06 -4.22
C ALA A 211 -6.18 -1.85 -5.45
N ILE A 212 -5.97 -3.18 -5.49
CA ILE A 212 -6.38 -4.04 -6.61
C ILE A 212 -7.79 -4.57 -6.39
N ASN A 213 -8.11 -4.93 -5.14
CA ASN A 213 -9.39 -5.59 -4.81
C ASN A 213 -10.57 -4.61 -4.67
N ARG A 214 -10.32 -3.31 -4.72
CA ARG A 214 -11.38 -2.30 -4.65
C ARG A 214 -12.19 -2.29 -5.94
N GLU A 215 -13.48 -2.56 -5.84
CA GLU A 215 -14.40 -2.41 -6.96
C GLU A 215 -14.62 -0.92 -7.27
N LEU A 216 -14.65 -0.59 -8.56
CA LEU A 216 -14.98 0.73 -9.06
C LEU A 216 -16.28 0.62 -9.86
N SER A 217 -17.30 1.37 -9.45
CA SER A 217 -18.49 1.55 -10.26
C SER A 217 -18.18 2.49 -11.42
N ALA A 218 -18.41 2.01 -12.64
CA ALA A 218 -18.21 2.82 -13.85
C ALA A 218 -19.16 4.03 -13.87
N GLU A 219 -20.38 3.87 -13.31
CA GLU A 219 -21.36 4.96 -13.18
C GLU A 219 -20.89 6.02 -12.18
N GLU A 220 -20.38 5.60 -11.01
CA GLU A 220 -19.82 6.52 -10.00
C GLU A 220 -18.62 7.30 -10.56
N LEU A 221 -17.73 6.63 -11.29
CA LEU A 221 -16.60 7.31 -11.92
C LEU A 221 -17.08 8.34 -12.94
N LYS A 222 -18.01 7.98 -13.83
CA LYS A 222 -18.56 8.89 -14.84
C LYS A 222 -19.26 10.10 -14.24
N SER A 223 -20.05 9.91 -13.18
CA SER A 223 -20.76 11.02 -12.51
C SER A 223 -19.84 12.07 -11.91
N ARG A 224 -18.62 11.70 -11.53
CA ARG A 224 -17.61 12.56 -10.90
C ARG A 224 -16.58 13.14 -11.87
N LEU A 225 -16.66 12.82 -13.19
CA LEU A 225 -15.76 13.41 -14.18
C LEU A 225 -16.08 14.88 -14.50
N HIS A 226 -17.24 15.38 -14.07
CA HIS A 226 -17.62 16.78 -14.21
C HIS A 226 -16.66 17.66 -13.40
N GLY A 227 -16.10 18.70 -14.04
CA GLY A 227 -15.12 19.62 -13.41
C GLY A 227 -13.67 19.30 -13.73
N LEU A 228 -13.35 18.22 -14.42
CA LEU A 228 -12.03 18.00 -15.01
C LEU A 228 -11.84 18.80 -16.29
N PRO A 229 -10.60 19.24 -16.64
CA PRO A 229 -10.33 20.13 -17.77
C PRO A 229 -10.79 19.52 -19.10
N ALA A 230 -11.33 20.38 -19.97
CA ALA A 230 -11.61 19.99 -21.35
C ALA A 230 -10.31 19.99 -22.18
N GLY A 231 -10.16 19.02 -23.09
CA GLY A 231 -9.02 18.89 -24.00
C GLY A 231 -8.75 17.45 -24.38
N ALA A 232 -7.83 17.28 -25.33
CA ALA A 232 -7.37 15.97 -25.79
C ALA A 232 -5.98 16.09 -26.45
N PRO A 233 -5.07 15.14 -26.19
CA PRO A 233 -5.17 14.06 -25.21
C PRO A 233 -5.15 14.57 -23.75
N ARG A 234 -5.51 13.69 -22.81
CA ARG A 234 -5.66 13.98 -21.38
C ARG A 234 -4.58 13.29 -20.55
N MET A 235 -4.03 14.01 -19.60
CA MET A 235 -2.95 13.49 -18.78
C MET A 235 -3.25 13.63 -17.29
N THR A 236 -3.03 12.56 -16.54
CA THR A 236 -3.08 12.58 -15.07
C THR A 236 -1.68 12.53 -14.49
N LEU A 237 -1.36 13.49 -13.62
CA LEU A 237 -0.09 13.59 -12.90
C LEU A 237 -0.29 13.15 -11.45
N LEU A 238 0.38 12.06 -11.05
CA LEU A 238 0.30 11.44 -9.73
C LEU A 238 1.63 11.62 -8.99
N PRO A 239 1.84 12.75 -8.28
CA PRO A 239 3.16 13.14 -7.76
C PRO A 239 3.60 12.39 -6.50
N GLY A 240 2.78 11.49 -5.97
CA GLY A 240 3.01 10.75 -4.74
C GLY A 240 2.08 11.17 -3.60
N SER A 241 2.10 10.40 -2.52
CA SER A 241 1.27 10.61 -1.34
C SER A 241 1.99 11.29 -0.18
N ARG A 242 3.33 11.28 -0.17
CA ARG A 242 4.15 11.92 0.86
C ARG A 242 4.65 13.27 0.39
N THR A 243 4.65 14.27 1.27
CA THR A 243 5.11 15.63 0.96
C THR A 243 6.51 15.68 0.35
N GLN A 244 7.43 14.83 0.82
CA GLN A 244 8.79 14.74 0.28
C GLN A 244 8.83 14.14 -1.14
N GLU A 245 7.96 13.19 -1.46
CA GLU A 245 7.82 12.62 -2.81
C GLU A 245 7.30 13.68 -3.78
N VAL A 246 6.23 14.39 -3.38
CA VAL A 246 5.67 15.51 -4.14
C VAL A 246 6.72 16.58 -4.40
N GLN A 247 7.44 17.05 -3.36
CA GLN A 247 8.49 18.06 -3.50
C GLN A 247 9.57 17.69 -4.52
N ARG A 248 9.94 16.42 -4.61
CA ARG A 248 10.98 15.93 -5.50
C ARG A 248 10.50 15.75 -6.94
N ASN A 249 9.28 15.30 -7.12
CA ASN A 249 8.80 14.82 -8.42
C ASN A 249 7.94 15.82 -9.18
N ILE A 250 7.20 16.71 -8.50
CA ILE A 250 6.18 17.55 -9.13
C ILE A 250 6.72 18.39 -10.29
N LYS A 251 7.90 19.02 -10.15
CA LYS A 251 8.52 19.82 -11.22
C LYS A 251 8.87 18.99 -12.45
N LEU A 252 9.28 17.72 -12.28
CA LEU A 252 9.54 16.81 -13.39
C LEU A 252 8.26 16.50 -14.15
N LEU A 253 7.18 16.15 -13.43
CA LEU A 253 5.90 15.82 -14.05
C LEU A 253 5.32 16.99 -14.81
N VAL A 254 5.32 18.19 -14.22
CA VAL A 254 4.84 19.41 -14.85
C VAL A 254 5.69 19.80 -16.06
N ASN A 255 7.02 19.63 -15.99
CA ASN A 255 7.89 19.88 -17.15
C ASN A 255 7.55 18.94 -18.32
N VAL A 256 7.29 17.65 -18.07
CA VAL A 256 6.85 16.72 -19.12
C VAL A 256 5.52 17.17 -19.72
N PHE A 257 4.54 17.56 -18.90
CA PHE A 257 3.26 18.07 -19.37
C PHE A 257 3.43 19.32 -20.24
N ASN A 258 4.20 20.32 -19.79
CA ASN A 258 4.42 21.58 -20.50
C ASN A 258 5.04 21.34 -21.88
N GLU A 259 6.07 20.51 -21.96
CA GLU A 259 6.74 20.22 -23.22
C GLU A 259 5.82 19.51 -24.22
N LEU A 260 4.97 18.61 -23.74
CA LEU A 260 3.96 17.97 -24.59
C LEU A 260 2.91 18.96 -25.03
N ARG A 261 2.44 19.83 -24.14
CA ARG A 261 1.45 20.86 -24.47
C ARG A 261 2.00 21.91 -25.43
N ASN A 262 3.27 22.27 -25.35
CA ASN A 262 3.92 23.17 -26.31
C ASN A 262 3.89 22.58 -27.72
N ARG A 263 3.92 21.26 -27.86
CA ARG A 263 3.81 20.57 -29.16
C ARG A 263 2.37 20.41 -29.61
N GLN A 264 1.44 20.25 -28.67
CA GLN A 264 0.00 20.08 -28.94
C GLN A 264 -0.81 20.84 -27.90
N SER A 265 -1.24 22.05 -28.22
CA SER A 265 -1.90 22.99 -27.31
C SER A 265 -3.26 22.53 -26.76
N THR A 266 -3.85 21.49 -27.35
CA THR A 266 -5.13 20.90 -26.92
C THR A 266 -4.99 19.93 -25.73
N ILE A 267 -3.76 19.53 -25.36
CA ILE A 267 -3.52 18.63 -24.22
C ILE A 267 -4.07 19.26 -22.94
N ALA A 268 -4.89 18.50 -22.22
CA ALA A 268 -5.35 18.86 -20.88
C ALA A 268 -4.71 17.97 -19.83
N GLY A 269 -4.45 18.52 -18.63
CA GLY A 269 -3.84 17.79 -17.55
C GLY A 269 -4.47 18.05 -16.19
N VAL A 270 -4.40 17.06 -15.31
CA VAL A 270 -4.80 17.19 -13.93
C VAL A 270 -3.71 16.67 -12.99
N ILE A 271 -3.35 17.44 -11.98
CA ILE A 271 -2.52 17.00 -10.87
C ILE A 271 -3.43 16.48 -9.76
N VAL A 272 -3.19 15.28 -9.27
CA VAL A 272 -3.95 14.72 -8.16
C VAL A 272 -3.15 14.85 -6.87
N ALA A 273 -3.60 15.72 -5.99
CA ALA A 273 -3.12 15.78 -4.61
C ALA A 273 -3.81 14.71 -3.77
N SER A 274 -3.05 13.95 -2.98
CA SER A 274 -3.59 12.88 -2.13
C SER A 274 -4.26 13.40 -0.86
N SER A 275 -3.90 14.62 -0.43
CA SER A 275 -4.42 15.27 0.77
C SER A 275 -4.27 16.79 0.67
N PRO A 276 -4.93 17.58 1.55
CA PRO A 276 -4.75 19.04 1.62
C PRO A 276 -3.28 19.46 1.83
N GLU A 277 -2.51 18.69 2.61
CA GLU A 277 -1.10 18.96 2.88
C GLU A 277 -0.25 18.82 1.60
N THR A 278 -0.50 17.76 0.81
CA THR A 278 0.19 17.58 -0.47
C THR A 278 -0.24 18.64 -1.49
N ALA A 279 -1.50 19.08 -1.49
CA ALA A 279 -1.99 20.18 -2.30
C ALA A 279 -1.25 21.49 -1.97
N ALA A 280 -1.10 21.83 -0.69
CA ALA A 280 -0.36 23.01 -0.24
C ALA A 280 1.12 22.96 -0.68
N VAL A 281 1.74 21.77 -0.67
CA VAL A 281 3.10 21.58 -1.17
C VAL A 281 3.18 21.83 -2.68
N ILE A 282 2.21 21.35 -3.45
CA ILE A 282 2.15 21.55 -4.90
C ILE A 282 2.02 23.04 -5.22
N HIS A 283 1.07 23.75 -4.61
CA HIS A 283 0.90 25.20 -4.77
C HIS A 283 2.17 25.97 -4.45
N ARG A 284 2.82 25.67 -3.32
CA ARG A 284 4.07 26.33 -2.92
C ARG A 284 5.21 26.11 -3.90
N LYS A 285 5.25 24.91 -4.55
CA LYS A 285 6.33 24.54 -5.48
C LYS A 285 6.14 25.07 -6.89
N LEU A 286 4.90 25.22 -7.33
CA LEU A 286 4.57 25.62 -8.69
C LEU A 286 4.22 27.10 -8.79
N GLY A 287 3.62 27.68 -7.73
CA GLY A 287 2.99 28.99 -7.80
C GLY A 287 1.75 28.93 -8.69
N GLU A 288 1.83 29.51 -9.86
CA GLU A 288 0.78 29.43 -10.88
C GLU A 288 0.84 28.10 -11.64
N PHE A 289 -0.33 27.59 -12.00
CA PHE A 289 -0.41 26.39 -12.83
C PHE A 289 -0.29 26.75 -14.31
N PRO A 290 0.43 25.94 -15.10
CA PRO A 290 0.46 26.09 -16.54
C PRO A 290 -0.94 26.04 -17.16
N VAL A 291 -1.12 26.73 -18.28
CA VAL A 291 -2.37 26.70 -19.04
C VAL A 291 -2.75 25.25 -19.38
N GLY A 292 -4.01 24.89 -19.17
CA GLY A 292 -4.53 23.56 -19.41
C GLY A 292 -4.16 22.50 -18.37
N LEU A 293 -3.51 22.91 -17.27
CA LEU A 293 -3.23 22.05 -16.12
C LEU A 293 -4.02 22.54 -14.90
N SER A 294 -4.80 21.67 -14.30
CA SER A 294 -5.52 21.95 -13.06
C SER A 294 -5.06 21.02 -11.94
N MET A 295 -5.55 21.25 -10.72
CA MET A 295 -5.30 20.36 -9.59
C MET A 295 -6.61 19.97 -8.92
N VAL A 296 -6.70 18.69 -8.52
CA VAL A 296 -7.80 18.15 -7.71
C VAL A 296 -7.25 17.46 -6.47
N THR A 297 -8.07 17.35 -5.43
CA THR A 297 -7.70 16.63 -4.21
C THR A 297 -8.64 15.43 -4.02
N GLY A 298 -8.08 14.24 -3.79
CA GLY A 298 -8.83 13.03 -3.50
C GLY A 298 -9.52 12.34 -4.69
N MET A 299 -9.55 12.95 -5.88
CA MET A 299 -10.20 12.41 -7.10
C MET A 299 -9.22 11.53 -7.91
N ARG A 300 -8.58 10.57 -7.25
CA ARG A 300 -7.55 9.75 -7.90
C ARG A 300 -8.13 8.81 -8.95
N ASP A 301 -9.15 8.06 -8.59
CA ASP A 301 -9.71 7.03 -9.47
C ASP A 301 -10.43 7.67 -10.66
N GLU A 302 -11.13 8.77 -10.44
CA GLU A 302 -11.79 9.57 -11.45
C GLU A 302 -10.77 10.20 -12.43
N SER A 303 -9.70 10.75 -11.92
CA SER A 303 -8.64 11.35 -12.74
C SER A 303 -7.92 10.30 -13.61
N ILE A 304 -7.69 9.10 -13.06
CA ILE A 304 -7.12 7.98 -13.84
C ILE A 304 -8.10 7.59 -14.96
N ALA A 305 -9.38 7.37 -14.64
CA ALA A 305 -10.40 7.00 -15.62
C ALA A 305 -10.61 8.05 -16.72
N TRP A 306 -10.40 9.33 -16.38
CA TRP A 306 -10.52 10.45 -17.31
C TRP A 306 -9.34 10.56 -18.29
N SER A 307 -8.16 10.11 -17.91
CA SER A 307 -6.92 10.37 -18.66
C SER A 307 -6.65 9.33 -19.74
N ASP A 308 -5.91 9.73 -20.79
CA ASP A 308 -5.35 8.86 -21.82
C ASP A 308 -3.95 8.36 -21.42
N LEU A 309 -3.25 9.08 -20.49
CA LEU A 309 -1.93 8.70 -19.98
C LEU A 309 -1.76 9.18 -18.53
N ALA A 310 -1.30 8.31 -17.65
CA ALA A 310 -0.89 8.66 -16.30
C ALA A 310 0.63 8.76 -16.16
N LEU A 311 1.14 9.87 -15.61
CA LEU A 311 2.51 9.98 -15.11
C LEU A 311 2.49 9.74 -13.61
N ALA A 312 2.93 8.56 -13.17
CA ALA A 312 2.81 8.13 -11.78
C ALA A 312 4.17 8.05 -11.09
N VAL A 313 4.28 8.64 -9.93
CA VAL A 313 5.43 8.41 -9.03
C VAL A 313 5.35 6.99 -8.50
N SER A 314 6.47 6.27 -8.57
CA SER A 314 6.58 4.87 -8.13
C SER A 314 6.08 4.69 -6.68
N GLY A 315 5.10 3.82 -6.51
CA GLY A 315 4.42 3.54 -5.25
C GLY A 315 3.16 2.71 -5.51
N THR A 316 2.31 2.57 -4.49
CA THR A 316 1.05 1.81 -4.58
C THR A 316 0.07 2.40 -5.59
N VAL A 317 0.15 3.69 -5.90
CA VAL A 317 -0.69 4.35 -6.92
C VAL A 317 -0.56 3.71 -8.30
N THR A 318 0.59 3.09 -8.61
CA THR A 318 0.77 2.37 -9.88
C THR A 318 -0.14 1.12 -9.97
N LEU A 319 -0.53 0.55 -8.84
CA LEU A 319 -1.53 -0.52 -8.78
C LEU A 319 -2.95 -0.01 -9.05
N ASP A 320 -3.26 1.23 -8.63
CA ASP A 320 -4.55 1.86 -8.94
C ASP A 320 -4.70 2.12 -10.44
N VAL A 321 -3.62 2.58 -11.10
CA VAL A 321 -3.60 2.77 -12.56
C VAL A 321 -3.69 1.43 -13.30
N MET A 322 -2.91 0.43 -12.84
CA MET A 322 -2.93 -0.93 -13.41
C MET A 322 -4.33 -1.56 -13.30
N ARG A 323 -5.02 -1.40 -12.16
CA ARG A 323 -6.37 -1.92 -11.94
C ARG A 323 -7.37 -1.38 -12.96
N GLN A 324 -7.20 -0.13 -13.40
CA GLN A 324 -8.04 0.50 -14.40
C GLN A 324 -7.58 0.23 -15.85
N CYS A 325 -6.53 -0.58 -16.02
CA CYS A 325 -5.92 -0.89 -17.32
C CYS A 325 -5.51 0.35 -18.12
N HIS A 326 -5.13 1.45 -17.45
CA HIS A 326 -4.72 2.69 -18.10
C HIS A 326 -3.25 2.72 -18.47
N PRO A 327 -2.88 3.30 -19.62
CA PRO A 327 -1.49 3.57 -19.97
C PRO A 327 -0.82 4.44 -18.91
N MET A 328 0.41 4.09 -18.53
CA MET A 328 1.16 4.88 -17.56
C MET A 328 2.67 4.88 -17.85
N ILE A 329 3.34 5.89 -17.30
CA ILE A 329 4.80 5.93 -17.16
C ILE A 329 5.11 6.09 -15.67
N GLY A 330 5.94 5.19 -15.16
CA GLY A 330 6.39 5.26 -13.78
C GLY A 330 7.68 6.07 -13.64
N VAL A 331 7.69 7.02 -12.72
CA VAL A 331 8.86 7.87 -12.47
C VAL A 331 9.19 7.95 -10.99
N TYR A 332 10.46 8.18 -10.66
CA TYR A 332 10.88 8.54 -9.30
C TYR A 332 12.18 9.33 -9.35
N LYS A 333 12.07 10.66 -9.20
CA LYS A 333 13.23 11.54 -9.24
C LYS A 333 14.07 11.41 -7.97
N THR A 334 15.38 11.23 -8.14
CA THR A 334 16.35 11.15 -7.05
C THR A 334 17.55 12.05 -7.33
N GLY A 335 18.27 12.43 -6.29
CA GLY A 335 19.60 13.01 -6.46
C GLY A 335 20.62 11.95 -6.93
N VAL A 336 21.73 12.38 -7.52
CA VAL A 336 22.75 11.48 -8.10
C VAL A 336 23.29 10.48 -7.06
N LEU A 337 23.63 10.95 -5.85
CA LEU A 337 24.09 10.07 -4.76
C LEU A 337 23.04 9.03 -4.34
N SER A 338 21.78 9.46 -4.21
CA SER A 338 20.66 8.55 -3.90
C SER A 338 20.40 7.57 -5.04
N TRP A 339 20.63 7.96 -6.29
CA TRP A 339 20.50 7.10 -7.46
C TRP A 339 21.56 5.97 -7.44
N ILE A 340 22.83 6.29 -7.13
CA ILE A 340 23.89 5.30 -6.96
C ILE A 340 23.53 4.34 -5.82
N GLY A 341 23.16 4.88 -4.66
CA GLY A 341 22.73 4.08 -3.51
C GLY A 341 21.54 3.16 -3.79
N ALA A 342 20.51 3.67 -4.49
CA ALA A 342 19.36 2.88 -4.89
C ALA A 342 19.74 1.75 -5.86
N LYS A 343 20.60 1.99 -6.84
CA LYS A 343 21.11 0.95 -7.75
C LYS A 343 21.87 -0.17 -7.03
N LEU A 344 22.61 0.16 -5.99
CA LEU A 344 23.37 -0.82 -5.19
C LEU A 344 22.47 -1.61 -4.22
N LEU A 345 21.42 -0.96 -3.68
CA LEU A 345 20.56 -1.54 -2.65
C LEU A 345 19.37 -2.31 -3.21
N LEU A 346 18.76 -1.81 -4.31
CA LEU A 346 17.59 -2.44 -4.94
C LEU A 346 18.04 -3.59 -5.84
N ARG A 347 17.66 -4.80 -5.42
CA ARG A 347 18.07 -6.05 -6.10
C ARG A 347 17.04 -6.60 -7.08
N THR A 348 15.90 -5.95 -7.21
CA THR A 348 14.86 -6.33 -8.17
C THR A 348 15.24 -5.90 -9.58
N LYS A 349 14.91 -6.71 -10.59
CA LYS A 349 15.05 -6.35 -12.00
C LYS A 349 14.23 -5.09 -12.30
N TYR A 350 12.98 -5.10 -11.91
CA TYR A 350 12.04 -3.98 -12.05
C TYR A 350 11.85 -3.24 -10.73
N LYS A 351 11.34 -1.99 -10.80
CA LYS A 351 11.15 -1.11 -9.64
C LYS A 351 9.70 -0.66 -9.46
N LEU A 352 8.87 -0.76 -10.51
CA LEU A 352 7.44 -0.54 -10.43
C LEU A 352 6.72 -1.81 -10.03
N LEU A 353 5.71 -1.69 -9.18
CA LEU A 353 4.92 -2.85 -8.73
C LEU A 353 4.26 -3.62 -9.88
N PRO A 354 3.66 -2.98 -10.91
CA PRO A 354 3.15 -3.70 -12.07
C PRO A 354 4.20 -4.56 -12.78
N ASN A 355 5.37 -4.02 -13.05
CA ASN A 355 6.47 -4.74 -13.69
C ASN A 355 7.03 -5.88 -12.82
N ILE A 356 7.09 -5.66 -11.50
CA ILE A 356 7.52 -6.69 -10.54
C ILE A 356 6.50 -7.83 -10.48
N ILE A 357 5.20 -7.53 -10.53
CA ILE A 357 4.12 -8.53 -10.51
C ILE A 357 4.13 -9.33 -11.81
N ALA A 358 4.31 -8.67 -12.94
CA ALA A 358 4.36 -9.31 -14.26
C ALA A 358 5.68 -10.06 -14.52
N ASP A 359 6.73 -9.78 -13.74
CA ASP A 359 8.12 -10.16 -14.01
C ASP A 359 8.58 -9.72 -15.41
N ASP A 360 7.98 -8.64 -15.94
CA ASP A 360 8.27 -8.07 -17.24
C ASP A 360 8.08 -6.54 -17.25
N GLU A 361 8.69 -5.83 -18.23
CA GLU A 361 8.53 -4.38 -18.39
C GLU A 361 7.25 -4.06 -19.17
N ILE A 362 6.10 -4.26 -18.54
CA ILE A 362 4.78 -3.92 -19.12
C ILE A 362 4.48 -2.40 -19.03
N VAL A 363 5.19 -1.69 -18.16
CA VAL A 363 5.09 -0.25 -17.96
C VAL A 363 6.47 0.38 -18.09
N PRO A 364 6.65 1.43 -18.93
CA PRO A 364 7.91 2.16 -18.98
C PRO A 364 8.29 2.73 -17.61
N GLU A 365 9.50 2.40 -17.11
CA GLU A 365 9.93 2.83 -15.79
C GLU A 365 11.20 3.69 -15.82
N TYR A 366 11.11 4.88 -15.24
CA TYR A 366 12.22 5.79 -14.99
C TYR A 366 12.46 5.90 -13.47
N VAL A 367 12.86 4.77 -12.87
CA VAL A 367 13.00 4.58 -11.41
C VAL A 367 14.27 3.82 -11.07
N PRO A 368 15.21 4.37 -10.30
CA PRO A 368 15.36 5.79 -9.92
C PRO A 368 15.83 6.65 -11.11
N TRP A 369 15.42 7.92 -11.14
CA TRP A 369 15.73 8.83 -12.23
C TRP A 369 16.47 10.07 -11.75
N CYS A 370 17.63 10.39 -12.36
CA CYS A 370 18.43 11.58 -12.01
C CYS A 370 18.67 12.51 -13.21
N ARG A 371 18.11 12.17 -14.38
CA ARG A 371 18.30 12.91 -15.62
C ARG A 371 17.16 13.89 -15.91
N GLY A 372 17.26 14.62 -17.04
CA GLY A 372 16.20 15.51 -17.54
C GLY A 372 14.97 14.76 -18.07
N ALA A 373 13.94 15.51 -18.45
CA ALA A 373 12.64 15.00 -18.88
C ALA A 373 12.63 14.38 -20.30
N GLY A 374 13.62 14.65 -21.15
CA GLY A 374 13.58 14.35 -22.58
C GLY A 374 13.15 12.92 -22.96
N LYS A 375 13.75 11.88 -22.32
CA LYS A 375 13.36 10.49 -22.60
C LYS A 375 11.92 10.18 -22.18
N ILE A 376 11.46 10.79 -21.07
CA ILE A 376 10.10 10.63 -20.57
C ILE A 376 9.11 11.28 -21.53
N ILE A 377 9.44 12.50 -22.03
CA ILE A 377 8.63 13.24 -23.01
C ILE A 377 8.48 12.43 -24.30
N THR A 378 9.57 11.90 -24.86
CA THR A 378 9.54 11.08 -26.08
C THR A 378 8.65 9.83 -25.86
N LYS A 379 8.78 9.15 -24.73
CA LYS A 379 7.97 7.96 -24.43
C LYS A 379 6.50 8.32 -24.20
N ALA A 380 6.23 9.43 -23.50
CA ALA A 380 4.86 9.91 -23.26
C ALA A 380 4.17 10.28 -24.58
N GLN A 381 4.87 10.99 -25.47
CA GLN A 381 4.32 11.30 -26.80
C GLN A 381 4.01 10.03 -27.59
N TRP A 382 4.92 9.08 -27.61
CA TRP A 382 4.70 7.79 -28.30
C TRP A 382 3.44 7.07 -27.76
N LEU A 383 3.27 7.00 -26.43
CA LEU A 383 2.09 6.39 -25.82
C LEU A 383 0.80 7.14 -26.17
N LEU A 384 0.81 8.47 -26.16
CA LEU A 384 -0.35 9.28 -26.52
C LEU A 384 -0.73 9.13 -28.00
N ASP A 385 0.26 8.97 -28.89
CA ASP A 385 0.03 8.74 -30.33
C ASP A 385 -0.47 7.30 -30.57
N ASP A 386 0.00 6.31 -29.83
CA ASP A 386 -0.36 4.90 -29.98
C ASP A 386 -1.69 4.56 -29.29
N SER A 387 -2.08 5.28 -28.24
CA SER A 387 -3.38 5.10 -27.58
C SER A 387 -4.56 5.30 -28.54
N ARG A 388 -4.40 6.16 -29.54
CA ARG A 388 -5.37 6.33 -30.62
C ARG A 388 -5.43 5.10 -31.54
N ARG A 389 -4.35 4.35 -31.68
CA ARG A 389 -4.30 3.11 -32.47
C ARG A 389 -4.87 1.94 -31.68
N THR A 390 -4.57 1.85 -30.38
CA THR A 390 -5.02 0.76 -29.50
C THR A 390 -6.51 0.84 -29.20
N ALA A 391 -7.08 2.05 -29.05
CA ALA A 391 -8.52 2.25 -28.93
C ALA A 391 -9.32 1.83 -30.19
N SER A 392 -8.65 1.69 -31.33
CA SER A 392 -9.25 1.16 -32.57
C SER A 392 -9.20 -0.37 -32.69
N HIS A 393 -8.49 -1.05 -31.76
CA HIS A 393 -8.32 -2.50 -31.72
C HIS A 393 -9.02 -3.18 -30.52
N GLN A 394 -9.71 -2.42 -29.65
CA GLN A 394 -10.62 -2.90 -28.63
C GLN A 394 -12.09 -2.84 -29.12
#